data_a8411fc6b8fd07cae40cce3748da1f1d
#
_entry.id   a8411fc6b8fd07cae40cce3748da1f1d
#
_cell.length_a   1.000
_cell.length_b   1.000
_cell.length_c   1.000
_cell.angle_alpha   90.00
_cell.angle_beta   90.00
_cell.angle_gamma   90.00
#
_symmetry.space_group_name_H-M   'P 1'
#
loop_
_entity.id
_entity.type
_entity.pdbx_description
1 polymer ?
#
loop_
_entity_poly.entity_id
_entity_poly.type
_entity_poly.pdbx_seq_one_letter_code
_entity_poly.pdbx_strand_id
1 'polypeptide(L)'
;VDPLRKLDYNIISIDAPAHGNSDGSLFTAVKYSRIIKTTIELYEPQIVIAHSVGALATIFQESSNRHDFIEKFVFLGSPNRLEVIMCGYHSLLSFNNSVYESLNKLLKNKFGFYIEDFNASEFAKKIDVPSLIVHHPDDLIVPFEAMGEIAATMPQATTYSSQTGGHSLYTQEVIDQVIQFSEKP
;
A
#
# COMPACT_ATOMS: atom_id res chain seq x y z
N VAL A 1 -9.55 11.50 6.81
CA VAL A 1 -9.86 11.29 8.25
C VAL A 1 -11.20 11.94 8.62
N ASP A 2 -11.37 13.25 8.46
CA ASP A 2 -12.58 13.95 8.92
C ASP A 2 -13.90 13.46 8.33
N PRO A 3 -14.01 13.10 7.03
CA PRO A 3 -15.24 12.55 6.50
C PRO A 3 -15.68 11.24 7.17
N LEU A 4 -14.75 10.35 7.47
CA LEU A 4 -15.05 9.08 8.16
C LEU A 4 -15.41 9.29 9.64
N ARG A 5 -14.80 10.29 10.32
CA ARG A 5 -15.20 10.66 11.70
C ARG A 5 -16.64 11.13 11.79
N LYS A 6 -17.14 11.82 10.76
CA LYS A 6 -18.56 12.24 10.71
C LYS A 6 -19.54 11.09 10.60
N LEU A 7 -19.06 9.91 10.24
CA LEU A 7 -19.81 8.65 10.15
C LEU A 7 -19.55 7.74 11.36
N ASP A 8 -19.08 8.30 12.47
CA ASP A 8 -18.82 7.60 13.74
C ASP A 8 -17.75 6.49 13.67
N TYR A 9 -16.89 6.49 12.63
CA TYR A 9 -15.75 5.59 12.61
C TYR A 9 -14.71 5.97 13.66
N ASN A 10 -14.24 4.98 14.43
CA ASN A 10 -13.04 5.13 15.23
C ASN A 10 -11.80 4.98 14.33
N ILE A 11 -10.99 6.02 14.22
CA ILE A 11 -9.91 6.09 13.24
C ILE A 11 -8.56 6.09 13.92
N ILE A 12 -7.71 5.17 13.48
CA ILE A 12 -6.32 5.06 13.87
C ILE A 12 -5.48 5.38 12.64
N SER A 13 -4.56 6.32 12.75
CA SER A 13 -3.57 6.61 11.71
C SER A 13 -2.17 6.45 12.29
N ILE A 14 -1.25 5.97 11.46
CA ILE A 14 0.15 5.75 11.84
C ILE A 14 1.07 6.55 10.93
N ASP A 15 2.06 7.18 11.52
CA ASP A 15 3.21 7.68 10.77
C ASP A 15 4.15 6.51 10.46
N ALA A 16 4.62 6.41 9.22
CA ALA A 16 5.57 5.37 8.84
C ALA A 16 6.91 5.54 9.59
N PRO A 17 7.69 4.46 9.78
CA PRO A 17 9.02 4.57 10.40
C PRO A 17 9.86 5.68 9.76
N ALA A 18 10.51 6.50 10.58
CA ALA A 18 11.30 7.67 10.16
C ALA A 18 10.51 8.78 9.43
N HIS A 19 9.18 8.81 9.57
CA HIS A 19 8.30 9.87 9.04
C HIS A 19 7.45 10.46 10.17
N GLY A 20 7.02 11.71 9.96
CA GLY A 20 6.15 12.41 10.91
C GLY A 20 6.73 12.40 12.32
N ASN A 21 5.93 11.93 13.29
CA ASN A 21 6.31 11.82 14.70
C ASN A 21 6.85 10.42 15.06
N SER A 22 6.96 9.50 14.11
CA SER A 22 7.49 8.16 14.36
C SER A 22 9.00 8.14 14.49
N ASP A 23 9.51 7.35 15.42
CA ASP A 23 10.93 7.13 15.64
C ASP A 23 11.62 6.43 14.48
N GLY A 24 12.94 6.53 14.47
CA GLY A 24 13.82 5.82 13.56
C GLY A 24 14.50 6.73 12.54
N SER A 25 15.48 6.17 11.83
CA SER A 25 16.28 6.87 10.81
C SER A 25 16.27 6.17 9.46
N LEU A 26 15.56 5.04 9.36
CA LEU A 26 15.51 4.22 8.15
C LEU A 26 14.09 3.74 7.87
N PHE A 27 13.60 4.10 6.70
CA PHE A 27 12.37 3.58 6.11
C PHE A 27 12.68 2.43 5.14
N THR A 28 11.90 1.36 5.19
CA THR A 28 11.78 0.33 4.14
C THR A 28 10.36 -0.23 4.17
N ALA A 29 9.84 -0.68 3.02
CA ALA A 29 8.52 -1.31 2.94
C ALA A 29 8.38 -2.50 3.93
N VAL A 30 9.45 -3.27 4.14
CA VAL A 30 9.47 -4.40 5.08
C VAL A 30 9.43 -3.96 6.55
N LYS A 31 10.12 -2.88 6.91
CA LYS A 31 10.00 -2.32 8.27
C LYS A 31 8.58 -1.79 8.49
N TYR A 32 8.06 -1.10 7.49
CA TYR A 32 6.71 -0.55 7.57
C TYR A 32 5.68 -1.66 7.70
N SER A 33 5.79 -2.75 6.93
CA SER A 33 4.87 -3.89 7.05
C SER A 33 4.84 -4.49 8.47
N ARG A 34 5.97 -4.51 9.18
CA ARG A 34 6.02 -4.97 10.57
C ARG A 34 5.28 -4.03 11.53
N ILE A 35 5.40 -2.72 11.34
CA ILE A 35 4.66 -1.74 12.14
C ILE A 35 3.16 -1.84 11.84
N ILE A 36 2.79 -1.96 10.55
CA ILE A 36 1.41 -2.20 10.13
C ILE A 36 0.86 -3.45 10.83
N LYS A 37 1.59 -4.57 10.83
CA LYS A 37 1.22 -5.78 11.54
C LYS A 37 0.93 -5.51 13.01
N THR A 38 1.88 -4.92 13.73
CA THR A 38 1.72 -4.62 15.15
C THR A 38 0.50 -3.73 15.43
N THR A 39 0.28 -2.74 14.55
CA THR A 39 -0.88 -1.83 14.67
C THR A 39 -2.20 -2.58 14.44
N ILE A 40 -2.25 -3.42 13.41
CA ILE A 40 -3.43 -4.25 13.12
C ILE A 40 -3.74 -5.19 14.29
N GLU A 41 -2.74 -5.89 14.82
CA GLU A 41 -2.89 -6.81 15.94
C GLU A 41 -3.29 -6.10 17.26
N LEU A 42 -2.88 -4.85 17.44
CA LEU A 42 -3.19 -4.07 18.66
C LEU A 42 -4.61 -3.50 18.65
N TYR A 43 -5.08 -3.06 17.48
CA TYR A 43 -6.33 -2.30 17.36
C TYR A 43 -7.46 -3.05 16.65
N GLU A 44 -7.18 -4.20 16.04
CA GLU A 44 -8.14 -5.07 15.36
C GLU A 44 -9.11 -4.31 14.44
N PRO A 45 -8.61 -3.51 13.46
CA PRO A 45 -9.47 -2.71 12.60
C PRO A 45 -10.30 -3.59 11.66
N GLN A 46 -11.56 -3.26 11.46
CA GLN A 46 -12.42 -3.89 10.46
C GLN A 46 -12.10 -3.43 9.04
N ILE A 47 -11.63 -2.19 8.89
CA ILE A 47 -11.32 -1.60 7.58
C ILE A 47 -9.90 -1.06 7.62
N VAL A 48 -9.09 -1.42 6.63
CA VAL A 48 -7.73 -0.90 6.48
C VAL A 48 -7.63 -0.10 5.18
N ILE A 49 -7.27 1.19 5.30
CA ILE A 49 -7.05 2.09 4.16
C ILE A 49 -5.56 2.38 4.09
N ALA A 50 -4.95 2.09 2.94
CA ALA A 50 -3.52 2.28 2.75
C ALA A 50 -3.22 2.96 1.40
N HIS A 51 -2.18 3.82 1.37
CA HIS A 51 -1.79 4.59 0.21
C HIS A 51 -0.36 4.29 -0.23
N SER A 52 -0.13 4.21 -1.55
CA SER A 52 1.21 4.12 -2.16
C SER A 52 2.05 2.97 -1.58
N VAL A 53 3.26 3.23 -1.12
CA VAL A 53 4.14 2.23 -0.47
C VAL A 53 3.49 1.61 0.77
N GLY A 54 2.62 2.34 1.46
CA GLY A 54 1.83 1.80 2.58
C GLY A 54 0.87 0.70 2.11
N ALA A 55 0.26 0.86 0.93
CA ALA A 55 -0.60 -0.18 0.34
C ALA A 55 0.22 -1.44 0.00
N LEU A 56 1.35 -1.29 -0.68
CA LEU A 56 2.26 -2.41 -0.97
C LEU A 56 2.73 -3.13 0.31
N ALA A 57 3.09 -2.37 1.35
CA ALA A 57 3.52 -2.92 2.64
C ALA A 57 2.37 -3.66 3.38
N THR A 58 1.14 -3.17 3.27
CA THR A 58 -0.07 -3.80 3.82
C THR A 58 -0.39 -5.11 3.09
N ILE A 59 -0.36 -5.11 1.75
CA ILE A 59 -0.58 -6.31 0.93
C ILE A 59 0.47 -7.39 1.28
N PHE A 60 1.74 -7.00 1.37
CA PHE A 60 2.82 -7.91 1.76
C PHE A 60 2.60 -8.49 3.16
N GLN A 61 2.26 -7.65 4.13
CA GLN A 61 2.03 -8.06 5.51
C GLN A 61 0.87 -9.05 5.58
N GLU A 62 -0.29 -8.72 4.98
CA GLU A 62 -1.50 -9.53 5.05
C GLU A 62 -1.35 -10.87 4.31
N SER A 63 -0.56 -10.91 3.25
CA SER A 63 -0.23 -12.16 2.56
C SER A 63 0.50 -13.18 3.44
N SER A 64 1.18 -12.70 4.46
CA SER A 64 2.00 -13.52 5.38
C SER A 64 1.31 -13.78 6.72
N ASN A 65 0.42 -12.89 7.13
CA ASN A 65 -0.27 -12.95 8.42
C ASN A 65 -1.70 -12.42 8.24
N ARG A 66 -2.59 -13.33 7.83
CA ARG A 66 -4.01 -13.00 7.65
C ARG A 66 -4.68 -12.71 9.00
N HIS A 67 -5.55 -11.71 9.00
CA HIS A 67 -6.35 -11.32 10.15
C HIS A 67 -7.83 -11.43 9.83
N ASP A 68 -8.53 -12.38 10.45
CA ASP A 68 -9.93 -12.70 10.16
C ASP A 68 -10.92 -11.61 10.61
N PHE A 69 -10.49 -10.65 11.44
CA PHE A 69 -11.30 -9.50 11.85
C PHE A 69 -11.31 -8.36 10.82
N ILE A 70 -10.41 -8.38 9.83
CA ILE A 70 -10.42 -7.40 8.75
C ILE A 70 -11.50 -7.78 7.74
N GLU A 71 -12.46 -6.90 7.57
CA GLU A 71 -13.60 -7.09 6.68
C GLU A 71 -13.38 -6.48 5.30
N LYS A 72 -12.57 -5.39 5.21
CA LYS A 72 -12.35 -4.65 3.97
C LYS A 72 -10.96 -4.04 3.88
N PHE A 73 -10.43 -4.00 2.66
CA PHE A 73 -9.25 -3.20 2.32
C PHE A 73 -9.58 -2.10 1.31
N VAL A 74 -8.89 -0.96 1.46
CA VAL A 74 -8.84 0.09 0.44
C VAL A 74 -7.39 0.39 0.13
N PHE A 75 -6.98 0.18 -1.12
CA PHE A 75 -5.63 0.43 -1.60
C PHE A 75 -5.64 1.59 -2.59
N LEU A 76 -5.00 2.69 -2.22
CA LEU A 76 -4.95 3.92 -3.00
C LEU A 76 -3.57 4.06 -3.66
N GLY A 77 -3.50 4.14 -4.98
CA GLY A 77 -2.25 4.36 -5.72
C GLY A 77 -1.15 3.34 -5.39
N SER A 78 -1.51 2.07 -5.18
CA SER A 78 -0.55 1.03 -4.80
C SER A 78 0.38 0.69 -5.95
N PRO A 79 1.71 0.73 -5.76
CA PRO A 79 2.63 0.14 -6.72
C PRO A 79 2.51 -1.38 -6.70
N ASN A 80 2.62 -2.01 -7.88
CA ASN A 80 2.66 -3.47 -7.96
C ASN A 80 4.04 -4.02 -7.60
N ARG A 81 5.12 -3.32 -7.97
CA ARG A 81 6.50 -3.80 -7.81
C ARG A 81 7.35 -2.80 -7.05
N LEU A 82 8.16 -3.28 -6.10
CA LEU A 82 9.16 -2.45 -5.42
C LEU A 82 10.19 -1.88 -6.41
N GLU A 83 10.49 -2.62 -7.47
CA GLU A 83 11.38 -2.20 -8.55
C GLU A 83 10.97 -0.85 -9.17
N VAL A 84 9.67 -0.63 -9.39
CA VAL A 84 9.14 0.64 -9.93
C VAL A 84 9.51 1.82 -9.03
N ILE A 85 9.37 1.66 -7.73
CA ILE A 85 9.74 2.67 -6.74
C ILE A 85 11.25 2.91 -6.77
N MET A 86 12.05 1.85 -6.86
CA MET A 86 13.52 1.95 -6.91
C MET A 86 14.00 2.60 -8.21
N CYS A 87 13.36 2.35 -9.33
CA CYS A 87 13.63 3.04 -10.60
C CYS A 87 13.31 4.54 -10.50
N GLY A 88 12.22 4.92 -9.85
CA GLY A 88 11.89 6.32 -9.55
C GLY A 88 13.00 7.01 -8.72
N TYR A 89 13.46 6.36 -7.64
CA TYR A 89 14.59 6.87 -6.84
C TYR A 89 15.89 6.92 -7.64
N HIS A 90 16.17 5.92 -8.48
CA HIS A 90 17.34 5.94 -9.37
C HIS A 90 17.33 7.17 -10.29
N SER A 91 16.18 7.45 -10.91
CA SER A 91 16.03 8.61 -11.79
C SER A 91 16.16 9.94 -11.03
N LEU A 92 15.61 10.02 -9.81
CA LEU A 92 15.64 11.24 -9.00
C LEU A 92 17.04 11.52 -8.41
N LEU A 93 17.73 10.49 -7.92
CA LEU A 93 19.00 10.62 -7.19
C LEU A 93 20.22 10.35 -8.04
N SER A 94 20.02 9.89 -9.29
CA SER A 94 21.10 9.60 -10.25
C SER A 94 22.22 8.69 -9.69
N PHE A 95 21.89 7.75 -8.81
CA PHE A 95 22.87 6.80 -8.32
C PHE A 95 23.22 5.74 -9.38
N ASN A 96 24.40 5.20 -9.35
CA ASN A 96 24.86 4.23 -10.33
C ASN A 96 24.35 2.80 -10.03
N ASN A 97 24.50 1.88 -11.00
CA ASN A 97 24.07 0.49 -10.87
C ASN A 97 24.72 -0.23 -9.69
N SER A 98 25.94 0.12 -9.30
CA SER A 98 26.62 -0.49 -8.14
C SER A 98 25.89 -0.22 -6.83
N VAL A 99 25.26 0.96 -6.69
CA VAL A 99 24.42 1.28 -5.53
C VAL A 99 23.15 0.42 -5.56
N TYR A 100 22.50 0.30 -6.73
CA TYR A 100 21.33 -0.56 -6.89
C TYR A 100 21.62 -2.02 -6.51
N GLU A 101 22.71 -2.59 -7.05
CA GLU A 101 23.13 -3.96 -6.72
C GLU A 101 23.45 -4.13 -5.22
N SER A 102 24.09 -3.12 -4.61
CA SER A 102 24.40 -3.15 -3.18
C SER A 102 23.13 -3.13 -2.32
N LEU A 103 22.14 -2.31 -2.70
CA LEU A 103 20.83 -2.28 -2.05
C LEU A 103 20.11 -3.61 -2.21
N ASN A 104 20.15 -4.18 -3.41
CA ASN A 104 19.50 -5.47 -3.70
C ASN A 104 20.13 -6.61 -2.87
N LYS A 105 21.45 -6.67 -2.78
CA LYS A 105 22.18 -7.62 -1.91
C LYS A 105 21.84 -7.40 -0.43
N LEU A 106 21.78 -6.14 0.01
CA LEU A 106 21.39 -5.79 1.38
C LEU A 106 19.99 -6.28 1.73
N LEU A 107 19.02 -6.07 0.84
CA LEU A 107 17.64 -6.54 1.01
C LEU A 107 17.60 -8.07 1.07
N LYS A 108 18.32 -8.75 0.16
CA LYS A 108 18.40 -10.21 0.17
C LYS A 108 18.97 -10.75 1.48
N ASN A 109 20.09 -10.18 1.93
CA ASN A 109 20.75 -10.61 3.17
C ASN A 109 19.93 -10.33 4.42
N LYS A 110 19.20 -9.21 4.43
CA LYS A 110 18.47 -8.74 5.62
C LYS A 110 17.05 -9.27 5.72
N PHE A 111 16.40 -9.49 4.57
CA PHE A 111 14.96 -9.79 4.49
C PHE A 111 14.66 -11.05 3.68
N GLY A 112 15.64 -11.64 3.00
CA GLY A 112 15.49 -12.91 2.30
C GLY A 112 14.97 -12.83 0.86
N PHE A 113 14.74 -11.63 0.31
CA PHE A 113 14.26 -11.42 -1.06
C PHE A 113 15.01 -10.29 -1.77
N TYR A 114 15.03 -10.33 -3.08
CA TYR A 114 15.52 -9.26 -3.94
C TYR A 114 14.43 -8.20 -4.18
N ILE A 115 14.80 -7.05 -4.73
CA ILE A 115 13.86 -5.98 -5.10
C ILE A 115 12.79 -6.51 -6.04
N GLU A 116 13.18 -7.33 -7.01
CA GLU A 116 12.34 -7.91 -8.04
C GLU A 116 11.32 -8.92 -7.49
N ASP A 117 11.64 -9.58 -6.38
CA ASP A 117 10.77 -10.57 -5.73
C ASP A 117 9.60 -9.89 -5.00
N PHE A 118 9.69 -8.57 -4.72
CA PHE A 118 8.69 -7.86 -3.93
C PHE A 118 7.56 -7.33 -4.84
N ASN A 119 6.54 -8.15 -5.02
CA ASN A 119 5.47 -7.97 -6.00
C ASN A 119 4.08 -8.08 -5.35
N ALA A 120 3.29 -6.98 -5.40
CA ALA A 120 1.96 -6.92 -4.79
C ALA A 120 0.98 -7.93 -5.40
N SER A 121 0.98 -8.14 -6.72
CA SER A 121 0.07 -9.11 -7.35
C SER A 121 0.37 -10.55 -6.92
N GLU A 122 1.63 -10.91 -6.63
CA GLU A 122 1.94 -12.23 -6.07
C GLU A 122 1.44 -12.38 -4.63
N PHE A 123 1.56 -11.33 -3.83
CA PHE A 123 1.10 -11.33 -2.45
C PHE A 123 -0.43 -11.28 -2.35
N ALA A 124 -1.08 -10.51 -3.21
CA ALA A 124 -2.52 -10.28 -3.25
C ALA A 124 -3.34 -11.55 -3.50
N LYS A 125 -2.76 -12.58 -4.11
CA LYS A 125 -3.41 -13.89 -4.31
C LYS A 125 -3.93 -14.53 -3.01
N LYS A 126 -3.35 -14.14 -1.87
CA LYS A 126 -3.69 -14.67 -0.54
C LYS A 126 -4.69 -13.82 0.22
N ILE A 127 -5.09 -12.67 -0.33
CA ILE A 127 -6.04 -11.76 0.30
C ILE A 127 -7.42 -12.05 -0.27
N ASP A 128 -8.23 -12.76 0.50
CA ASP A 128 -9.60 -13.11 0.15
C ASP A 128 -10.58 -12.33 1.04
N VAL A 129 -10.52 -11.01 0.90
CA VAL A 129 -11.35 -10.04 1.62
C VAL A 129 -11.79 -8.97 0.62
N PRO A 130 -13.04 -8.49 0.65
CA PRO A 130 -13.50 -7.39 -0.19
C PRO A 130 -12.51 -6.23 -0.20
N SER A 131 -12.02 -5.87 -1.38
CA SER A 131 -10.96 -4.88 -1.53
C SER A 131 -11.30 -3.89 -2.63
N LEU A 132 -11.11 -2.60 -2.36
CA LEU A 132 -11.20 -1.52 -3.33
C LEU A 132 -9.80 -1.04 -3.69
N ILE A 133 -9.47 -1.07 -4.98
CA ILE A 133 -8.20 -0.55 -5.49
C ILE A 133 -8.50 0.70 -6.32
N VAL A 134 -7.97 1.84 -5.88
CA VAL A 134 -8.18 3.15 -6.53
C VAL A 134 -6.88 3.62 -7.16
N HIS A 135 -6.96 4.11 -8.40
CA HIS A 135 -5.81 4.69 -9.09
C HIS A 135 -6.24 5.83 -10.02
N HIS A 136 -5.32 6.75 -10.29
CA HIS A 136 -5.53 7.82 -11.28
C HIS A 136 -4.78 7.50 -12.57
N PRO A 137 -5.40 7.64 -13.76
CA PRO A 137 -4.74 7.31 -15.03
C PRO A 137 -3.45 8.08 -15.30
N ASP A 138 -3.40 9.34 -14.87
CA ASP A 138 -2.22 10.21 -15.04
C ASP A 138 -1.35 10.27 -13.77
N ASP A 139 -1.27 9.19 -13.01
CA ASP A 139 -0.35 9.09 -11.88
C ASP A 139 1.10 9.05 -12.41
N LEU A 140 1.88 10.08 -12.07
CA LEU A 140 3.28 10.24 -12.52
C LEU A 140 4.29 9.49 -11.63
N ILE A 141 3.84 8.88 -10.54
CA ILE A 141 4.69 8.20 -9.55
C ILE A 141 4.58 6.69 -9.70
N VAL A 142 3.34 6.20 -9.80
CA VAL A 142 3.04 4.78 -9.92
C VAL A 142 2.25 4.54 -11.20
N PRO A 143 2.71 3.67 -12.12
CA PRO A 143 2.00 3.36 -13.35
C PRO A 143 0.57 2.87 -13.09
N PHE A 144 -0.39 3.36 -13.87
CA PHE A 144 -1.81 3.04 -13.74
C PHE A 144 -2.10 1.54 -13.88
N GLU A 145 -1.30 0.84 -14.68
CA GLU A 145 -1.39 -0.60 -14.92
C GLU A 145 -1.29 -1.42 -13.62
N ALA A 146 -0.61 -0.88 -12.60
CA ALA A 146 -0.45 -1.54 -11.30
C ALA A 146 -1.81 -1.89 -10.66
N MET A 147 -2.82 -1.04 -10.83
CA MET A 147 -4.18 -1.31 -10.35
C MET A 147 -4.75 -2.60 -10.97
N GLY A 148 -4.70 -2.71 -12.29
CA GLY A 148 -5.20 -3.87 -13.02
C GLY A 148 -4.41 -5.15 -12.71
N GLU A 149 -3.08 -5.05 -12.61
CA GLU A 149 -2.20 -6.18 -12.29
C GLU A 149 -2.50 -6.74 -10.89
N ILE A 150 -2.72 -5.90 -9.88
CA ILE A 150 -3.06 -6.32 -8.52
C ILE A 150 -4.49 -6.89 -8.48
N ALA A 151 -5.46 -6.18 -9.08
CA ALA A 151 -6.85 -6.60 -9.07
C ALA A 151 -7.05 -7.96 -9.76
N ALA A 152 -6.33 -8.24 -10.83
CA ALA A 152 -6.41 -9.52 -11.56
C ALA A 152 -6.03 -10.74 -10.71
N THR A 153 -5.32 -10.54 -9.61
CA THR A 153 -4.85 -11.62 -8.74
C THR A 153 -5.55 -11.69 -7.39
N MET A 154 -6.25 -10.62 -7.00
CA MET A 154 -6.96 -10.51 -5.72
C MET A 154 -8.42 -10.96 -5.88
N PRO A 155 -8.87 -12.06 -5.25
CA PRO A 155 -10.15 -12.72 -5.57
C PRO A 155 -11.39 -11.83 -5.44
N GLN A 156 -11.41 -10.91 -4.45
CA GLN A 156 -12.56 -10.04 -4.18
C GLN A 156 -12.25 -8.56 -4.42
N ALA A 157 -11.35 -8.26 -5.37
CA ALA A 157 -11.01 -6.90 -5.71
C ALA A 157 -12.05 -6.24 -6.62
N THR A 158 -12.36 -4.99 -6.32
CA THR A 158 -13.01 -4.05 -7.23
C THR A 158 -12.07 -2.88 -7.52
N THR A 159 -12.17 -2.30 -8.71
CA THR A 159 -11.31 -1.19 -9.10
C THR A 159 -12.11 0.09 -9.31
N TYR A 160 -11.48 1.23 -9.01
CA TYR A 160 -12.02 2.53 -9.32
C TYR A 160 -10.94 3.43 -9.92
N SER A 161 -11.17 3.90 -11.15
CA SER A 161 -10.31 4.87 -11.82
C SER A 161 -10.78 6.28 -11.49
N SER A 162 -10.00 7.02 -10.69
CA SER A 162 -10.35 8.39 -10.31
C SER A 162 -10.16 9.35 -11.49
N GLN A 163 -10.98 10.40 -11.53
CA GLN A 163 -10.92 11.42 -12.58
C GLN A 163 -9.94 12.55 -12.23
N THR A 164 -9.57 12.67 -10.97
CA THR A 164 -8.72 13.74 -10.45
C THR A 164 -7.83 13.23 -9.31
N GLY A 165 -6.80 14.02 -8.97
CA GLY A 165 -5.98 13.79 -7.77
C GLY A 165 -4.58 13.25 -8.01
N GLY A 166 -4.26 12.76 -9.22
CA GLY A 166 -2.94 12.18 -9.50
C GLY A 166 -2.56 11.12 -8.48
N HIS A 167 -1.29 11.01 -8.13
CA HIS A 167 -0.81 10.06 -7.12
C HIS A 167 -1.40 10.28 -5.72
N SER A 168 -1.74 11.53 -5.37
CA SER A 168 -2.27 11.86 -4.04
C SER A 168 -3.62 11.21 -3.75
N LEU A 169 -4.49 11.11 -4.77
CA LEU A 169 -5.87 10.61 -4.66
C LEU A 169 -6.69 11.30 -3.55
N TYR A 170 -6.24 12.45 -3.05
CA TYR A 170 -6.92 13.22 -2.00
C TYR A 170 -7.94 14.18 -2.63
N THR A 171 -9.05 13.63 -3.11
CA THR A 171 -10.15 14.36 -3.74
C THR A 171 -11.49 13.95 -3.12
N GLN A 172 -12.50 14.82 -3.24
CA GLN A 172 -13.84 14.51 -2.72
C GLN A 172 -14.43 13.27 -3.40
N GLU A 173 -14.21 13.12 -4.70
CA GLU A 173 -14.61 11.95 -5.49
C GLU A 173 -14.08 10.64 -4.90
N VAL A 174 -12.77 10.57 -4.62
CA VAL A 174 -12.15 9.38 -4.04
C VAL A 174 -12.65 9.14 -2.62
N ILE A 175 -12.80 10.20 -1.83
CA ILE A 175 -13.36 10.12 -0.47
C ILE A 175 -14.76 9.49 -0.51
N ASP A 176 -15.62 9.93 -1.42
CA ASP A 176 -16.98 9.43 -1.56
C ASP A 176 -16.99 7.95 -1.98
N GLN A 177 -16.10 7.53 -2.87
CA GLN A 177 -15.93 6.12 -3.25
C GLN A 177 -15.46 5.25 -2.08
N VAL A 178 -14.50 5.75 -1.29
CA VAL A 178 -14.04 5.03 -0.08
C VAL A 178 -15.17 4.88 0.93
N ILE A 179 -15.93 5.93 1.19
CA ILE A 179 -17.10 5.90 2.10
C ILE A 179 -18.12 4.89 1.58
N GLN A 180 -18.53 5.02 0.33
CA GLN A 180 -19.51 4.11 -0.28
C GLN A 180 -19.09 2.64 -0.19
N PHE A 181 -17.82 2.35 -0.39
CA PHE A 181 -17.28 0.99 -0.26
C PHE A 181 -17.26 0.53 1.20
N SER A 182 -16.89 1.42 2.13
CA SER A 182 -16.82 1.10 3.56
C SER A 182 -18.18 0.78 4.17
N GLU A 183 -19.26 1.45 3.71
CA GLU A 183 -20.62 1.27 4.22
C GLU A 183 -21.40 0.10 3.56
N LYS A 184 -20.92 -0.46 2.45
CA LYS A 184 -21.55 -1.65 1.87
C LYS A 184 -21.49 -2.82 2.86
N PRO A 185 -22.56 -3.61 2.98
CA PRO A 185 -22.56 -4.81 3.81
C PRO A 185 -21.62 -5.88 3.27
#